data_1ab544e9e5f8aa01639e783bc46e29cc
#
_entry.id   1ab544e9e5f8aa01639e783bc46e29cc
#
_cell.length_a   1.000
_cell.length_b   1.000
_cell.length_c   1.000
_cell.angle_alpha   90.00
_cell.angle_beta   90.00
_cell.angle_gamma   90.00
#
_symmetry.space_group_name_H-M   'P 1'
#
loop_
_entity.id
_entity.type
_entity.pdbx_description
1 polymer ?
#
loop_
_entity_poly.entity_id
_entity_poly.type
_entity_poly.pdbx_seq_one_letter_code
_entity_poly.pdbx_strand_id
1 'polypeptide(L)'
;MFNSVYEFLGKLGYHHPIHPTEVHMPIGMVVGALGFTLLALIFRWKNLRLTAHHCIIFGCAFIVPTMLFGFMDWQHFYGGAWLFPIKMKLILAPTLLVLTFIAYVLGRKLGVESKVVILLYSICFCLVVTLGYFGGQMVYGVPRSPAVKTYEAGAKIFKANCSPCHPNGGNVIMPNLPLISAPQLKSLDSFVAFIRNPKKPDGSRGVMPPFPPAKISPEQAGELYEYIYHVLKNPTRQ
;
A
#
# COMPACT_ATOMS: atom_id res chain seq x y z
N MET A 1 -19.59 -0.95 -12.01
CA MET A 1 -18.99 -2.24 -12.41
C MET A 1 -17.98 -2.75 -11.37
N PHE A 2 -17.01 -1.98 -10.91
CA PHE A 2 -16.02 -2.47 -9.91
C PHE A 2 -16.62 -2.71 -8.51
N ASN A 3 -17.60 -1.93 -8.08
CA ASN A 3 -18.26 -2.11 -6.78
C ASN A 3 -18.91 -3.50 -6.62
N SER A 4 -19.45 -4.07 -7.70
CA SER A 4 -20.07 -5.40 -7.66
C SER A 4 -19.08 -6.52 -7.30
N VAL A 5 -17.79 -6.36 -7.67
CA VAL A 5 -16.73 -7.30 -7.29
C VAL A 5 -16.46 -7.23 -5.78
N TYR A 6 -16.33 -6.02 -5.23
CA TYR A 6 -16.11 -5.85 -3.78
C TYR A 6 -17.33 -6.20 -2.94
N GLU A 7 -18.56 -5.98 -3.45
CA GLU A 7 -19.79 -6.45 -2.81
C GLU A 7 -19.84 -7.98 -2.76
N PHE A 8 -19.47 -8.65 -3.85
CA PHE A 8 -19.39 -10.13 -3.88
C PHE A 8 -18.32 -10.65 -2.92
N LEU A 9 -17.12 -10.09 -2.94
CA LEU A 9 -16.04 -10.44 -2.01
C LEU A 9 -16.44 -10.17 -0.55
N GLY A 10 -17.15 -9.07 -0.29
CA GLY A 10 -17.68 -8.74 1.03
C GLY A 10 -18.67 -9.78 1.56
N LYS A 11 -19.50 -10.36 0.68
CA LYS A 11 -20.39 -11.48 1.06
C LYS A 11 -19.62 -12.75 1.47
N LEU A 12 -18.39 -12.92 0.95
CA LEU A 12 -17.48 -14.00 1.32
C LEU A 12 -16.60 -13.65 2.54
N GLY A 13 -16.81 -12.48 3.17
CA GLY A 13 -16.03 -12.02 4.32
C GLY A 13 -14.72 -11.33 3.98
N TYR A 14 -14.42 -11.07 2.69
CA TYR A 14 -13.21 -10.38 2.26
C TYR A 14 -13.48 -8.89 2.04
N HIS A 15 -12.95 -8.05 2.94
CA HIS A 15 -13.19 -6.60 2.96
C HIS A 15 -11.91 -5.77 2.77
N HIS A 16 -10.87 -6.37 2.19
CA HIS A 16 -9.56 -5.75 2.03
C HIS A 16 -9.28 -5.42 0.55
N PRO A 17 -8.33 -4.50 0.26
CA PRO A 17 -7.82 -4.30 -1.09
C PRO A 17 -7.25 -5.59 -1.68
N ILE A 18 -7.47 -5.82 -2.98
CA ILE A 18 -6.99 -7.03 -3.69
C ILE A 18 -5.53 -6.83 -4.12
N HIS A 19 -5.18 -5.64 -4.59
CA HIS A 19 -3.86 -5.32 -5.11
C HIS A 19 -2.69 -5.71 -4.19
N PRO A 20 -2.73 -5.52 -2.85
CA PRO A 20 -1.62 -5.92 -1.98
C PRO A 20 -1.30 -7.41 -2.01
N THR A 21 -2.28 -8.28 -2.26
CA THR A 21 -2.03 -9.73 -2.39
C THR A 21 -1.36 -10.07 -3.71
N GLU A 22 -1.75 -9.40 -4.79
CA GLU A 22 -1.28 -9.67 -6.15
C GLU A 22 0.12 -9.10 -6.44
N VAL A 23 0.52 -8.00 -5.80
CA VAL A 23 1.83 -7.37 -6.05
C VAL A 23 3.03 -8.28 -5.74
N HIS A 24 2.85 -9.26 -4.87
CA HIS A 24 3.92 -10.18 -4.48
C HIS A 24 4.40 -11.03 -5.66
N MET A 25 3.50 -11.37 -6.58
CA MET A 25 3.85 -12.17 -7.75
C MET A 25 4.83 -11.44 -8.69
N PRO A 26 4.51 -10.27 -9.28
CA PRO A 26 5.44 -9.58 -10.16
C PRO A 26 6.72 -9.12 -9.44
N ILE A 27 6.64 -8.72 -8.17
CA ILE A 27 7.82 -8.35 -7.37
C ILE A 27 8.74 -9.56 -7.23
N GLY A 28 8.23 -10.69 -6.76
CA GLY A 28 9.02 -11.91 -6.57
C GLY A 28 9.64 -12.40 -7.87
N MET A 29 8.91 -12.32 -8.99
CA MET A 29 9.41 -12.73 -10.30
C MET A 29 10.52 -11.81 -10.82
N VAL A 30 10.40 -10.48 -10.69
CA VAL A 30 11.46 -9.55 -11.09
C VAL A 30 12.71 -9.70 -10.22
N VAL A 31 12.54 -9.85 -8.91
CA VAL A 31 13.65 -10.13 -7.98
C VAL A 31 14.32 -11.46 -8.33
N GLY A 32 13.52 -12.49 -8.59
CA GLY A 32 14.00 -13.82 -9.02
C GLY A 32 14.77 -13.76 -10.33
N ALA A 33 14.30 -12.99 -11.33
CA ALA A 33 14.99 -12.83 -12.60
C ALA A 33 16.42 -12.29 -12.42
N LEU A 34 16.58 -11.22 -11.64
CA LEU A 34 17.91 -10.67 -11.33
C LEU A 34 18.73 -11.65 -10.48
N GLY A 35 18.15 -12.21 -9.42
CA GLY A 35 18.82 -13.13 -8.51
C GLY A 35 19.36 -14.36 -9.21
N PHE A 36 18.54 -15.07 -10.01
CA PHE A 36 18.96 -16.24 -10.77
C PHE A 36 19.97 -15.89 -11.87
N THR A 37 19.89 -14.68 -12.47
CA THR A 37 20.92 -14.22 -13.42
C THR A 37 22.26 -14.06 -12.73
N LEU A 38 22.31 -13.40 -11.56
CA LEU A 38 23.55 -13.22 -10.80
C LEU A 38 24.12 -14.55 -10.32
N LEU A 39 23.29 -15.47 -9.81
CA LEU A 39 23.72 -16.81 -9.42
C LEU A 39 24.25 -17.60 -10.61
N ALA A 40 23.59 -17.50 -11.78
CA ALA A 40 24.06 -18.14 -13.01
C ALA A 40 25.43 -17.63 -13.47
N LEU A 41 25.75 -16.35 -13.25
CA LEU A 41 27.03 -15.75 -13.56
C LEU A 41 28.11 -16.20 -12.57
N ILE A 42 27.82 -16.17 -11.27
CA ILE A 42 28.77 -16.50 -10.18
C ILE A 42 29.15 -17.99 -10.26
N PHE A 43 28.14 -18.87 -10.29
CA PHE A 43 28.33 -20.31 -10.23
C PHE A 43 28.41 -20.99 -11.60
N ARG A 44 28.25 -20.23 -12.70
CA ARG A 44 28.20 -20.74 -14.08
C ARG A 44 27.12 -21.81 -14.32
N TRP A 45 26.03 -21.78 -13.59
CA TRP A 45 24.91 -22.72 -13.70
C TRP A 45 23.96 -22.34 -14.84
N LYS A 46 24.11 -23.03 -15.98
CA LYS A 46 23.36 -22.73 -17.21
C LYS A 46 21.83 -22.80 -17.02
N ASN A 47 21.35 -23.73 -16.20
CA ASN A 47 19.91 -23.90 -15.98
C ASN A 47 19.26 -22.67 -15.33
N LEU A 48 19.98 -21.92 -14.49
CA LEU A 48 19.47 -20.72 -13.85
C LEU A 48 19.23 -19.57 -14.86
N ARG A 49 19.89 -19.60 -16.01
CA ARG A 49 19.64 -18.62 -17.10
C ARG A 49 18.22 -18.77 -17.64
N LEU A 50 17.78 -20.00 -17.85
CA LEU A 50 16.43 -20.30 -18.31
C LEU A 50 15.40 -19.95 -17.22
N THR A 51 15.69 -20.25 -15.97
CA THR A 51 14.85 -19.88 -14.81
C THR A 51 14.68 -18.36 -14.73
N ALA A 52 15.76 -17.58 -14.85
CA ALA A 52 15.71 -16.13 -14.87
C ALA A 52 14.81 -15.59 -16.00
N HIS A 53 14.91 -16.21 -17.19
CA HIS A 53 14.06 -15.84 -18.33
C HIS A 53 12.59 -16.15 -18.09
N HIS A 54 12.27 -17.30 -17.51
CA HIS A 54 10.89 -17.61 -17.12
C HIS A 54 10.36 -16.65 -16.06
N CYS A 55 11.15 -16.27 -15.07
CA CYS A 55 10.76 -15.29 -14.07
C CYS A 55 10.34 -13.95 -14.73
N ILE A 56 11.11 -13.44 -15.70
CA ILE A 56 10.74 -12.18 -16.35
C ILE A 56 9.46 -12.30 -17.20
N ILE A 57 9.22 -13.45 -17.85
CA ILE A 57 7.97 -13.71 -18.58
C ILE A 57 6.77 -13.68 -17.63
N PHE A 58 6.83 -14.44 -16.54
CA PHE A 58 5.77 -14.49 -15.54
C PHE A 58 5.60 -13.12 -14.87
N GLY A 59 6.68 -12.43 -14.53
CA GLY A 59 6.64 -11.07 -14.00
C GLY A 59 5.87 -10.13 -14.92
N CYS A 60 6.20 -10.12 -16.22
CA CYS A 60 5.52 -9.32 -17.23
C CYS A 60 4.01 -9.66 -17.30
N ALA A 61 3.66 -10.95 -17.30
CA ALA A 61 2.27 -11.40 -17.36
C ALA A 61 1.47 -10.98 -16.12
N PHE A 62 2.04 -11.09 -14.92
CA PHE A 62 1.36 -10.74 -13.67
C PHE A 62 1.28 -9.23 -13.39
N ILE A 63 2.13 -8.39 -14.01
CA ILE A 63 2.01 -6.92 -13.89
C ILE A 63 0.64 -6.45 -14.39
N VAL A 64 0.09 -7.04 -15.46
CA VAL A 64 -1.19 -6.60 -16.05
C VAL A 64 -2.35 -6.75 -15.06
N PRO A 65 -2.66 -7.96 -14.52
CA PRO A 65 -3.73 -8.09 -13.51
C PRO A 65 -3.45 -7.27 -12.25
N THR A 66 -2.18 -7.16 -11.81
CA THR A 66 -1.80 -6.34 -10.67
C THR A 66 -2.15 -4.86 -10.87
N MET A 67 -1.93 -4.32 -12.09
CA MET A 67 -2.33 -2.95 -12.44
C MET A 67 -3.85 -2.78 -12.44
N LEU A 68 -4.59 -3.76 -12.96
CA LEU A 68 -6.06 -3.73 -12.97
C LEU A 68 -6.62 -3.72 -11.54
N PHE A 69 -6.15 -4.61 -10.68
CA PHE A 69 -6.58 -4.63 -9.28
C PHE A 69 -6.17 -3.35 -8.53
N GLY A 70 -4.98 -2.82 -8.81
CA GLY A 70 -4.55 -1.54 -8.24
C GLY A 70 -5.45 -0.37 -8.66
N PHE A 71 -5.90 -0.35 -9.91
CA PHE A 71 -6.85 0.65 -10.40
C PHE A 71 -8.24 0.47 -9.74
N MET A 72 -8.71 -0.77 -9.60
CA MET A 72 -9.98 -1.07 -8.92
C MET A 72 -9.95 -0.64 -7.46
N ASP A 73 -8.88 -0.99 -6.73
CA ASP A 73 -8.68 -0.58 -5.33
C ASP A 73 -8.62 0.95 -5.18
N TRP A 74 -7.95 1.63 -6.13
CA TRP A 74 -7.90 3.09 -6.13
C TRP A 74 -9.28 3.73 -6.24
N GLN A 75 -10.13 3.20 -7.12
CA GLN A 75 -11.50 3.70 -7.27
C GLN A 75 -12.35 3.37 -6.03
N HIS A 76 -12.25 2.15 -5.50
CA HIS A 76 -13.14 1.67 -4.44
C HIS A 76 -12.74 2.20 -3.04
N PHE A 77 -11.46 2.08 -2.66
CA PHE A 77 -10.99 2.41 -1.30
C PHE A 77 -10.51 3.86 -1.16
N TYR A 78 -10.09 4.49 -2.25
CA TYR A 78 -9.55 5.86 -2.23
C TYR A 78 -10.44 6.85 -2.98
N GLY A 79 -11.61 6.42 -3.48
CA GLY A 79 -12.57 7.27 -4.19
C GLY A 79 -11.98 8.00 -5.41
N GLY A 80 -10.95 7.44 -6.04
CA GLY A 80 -10.25 8.08 -7.14
C GLY A 80 -9.34 9.26 -6.74
N ALA A 81 -9.01 9.41 -5.45
CA ALA A 81 -8.16 10.52 -4.98
C ALA A 81 -6.76 10.50 -5.59
N TRP A 82 -6.29 11.68 -6.05
CA TRP A 82 -4.99 11.85 -6.70
C TRP A 82 -3.86 12.08 -5.68
N LEU A 83 -3.60 11.08 -4.83
CA LEU A 83 -2.49 11.11 -3.88
C LEU A 83 -1.14 10.96 -4.61
N PHE A 84 -0.08 11.62 -4.09
CA PHE A 84 1.25 11.55 -4.69
C PHE A 84 1.75 10.10 -4.91
N PRO A 85 1.64 9.16 -3.94
CA PRO A 85 2.05 7.77 -4.17
C PRO A 85 1.26 7.09 -5.30
N ILE A 86 -0.03 7.40 -5.46
CA ILE A 86 -0.87 6.85 -6.54
C ILE A 86 -0.40 7.38 -7.90
N LYS A 87 -0.15 8.69 -8.02
CA LYS A 87 0.39 9.29 -9.25
C LYS A 87 1.70 8.62 -9.68
N MET A 88 2.61 8.42 -8.73
CA MET A 88 3.89 7.75 -8.99
C MET A 88 3.68 6.30 -9.43
N LYS A 89 2.78 5.55 -8.80
CA LYS A 89 2.48 4.15 -9.19
C LYS A 89 1.86 4.08 -10.59
N LEU A 90 0.99 5.01 -10.96
CA LEU A 90 0.38 5.08 -12.30
C LEU A 90 1.41 5.34 -13.42
N ILE A 91 2.54 5.96 -13.11
CA ILE A 91 3.64 6.16 -14.05
C ILE A 91 4.60 4.96 -14.04
N LEU A 92 5.03 4.54 -12.83
CA LEU A 92 6.08 3.55 -12.69
C LEU A 92 5.63 2.13 -13.06
N ALA A 93 4.36 1.76 -12.83
CA ALA A 93 3.89 0.41 -13.14
C ALA A 93 3.80 0.13 -14.66
N PRO A 94 3.25 1.03 -15.51
CA PRO A 94 3.34 0.87 -16.96
C PRO A 94 4.79 0.89 -17.47
N THR A 95 5.65 1.74 -16.90
CA THR A 95 7.07 1.77 -17.24
C THR A 95 7.73 0.41 -16.94
N LEU A 96 7.44 -0.18 -15.79
CA LEU A 96 7.92 -1.51 -15.43
C LEU A 96 7.43 -2.57 -16.43
N LEU A 97 6.15 -2.53 -16.85
CA LEU A 97 5.59 -3.44 -17.84
C LEU A 97 6.36 -3.36 -19.16
N VAL A 98 6.59 -2.15 -19.67
CA VAL A 98 7.33 -1.94 -20.92
C VAL A 98 8.78 -2.45 -20.80
N LEU A 99 9.47 -2.12 -19.71
CA LEU A 99 10.86 -2.54 -19.51
C LEU A 99 11.00 -4.05 -19.31
N THR A 100 10.07 -4.71 -18.59
CA THR A 100 10.08 -6.18 -18.47
C THR A 100 9.80 -6.86 -19.81
N PHE A 101 8.91 -6.30 -20.63
CA PHE A 101 8.68 -6.79 -21.99
C PHE A 101 9.92 -6.64 -22.90
N ILE A 102 10.58 -5.48 -22.88
CA ILE A 102 11.84 -5.26 -23.58
C ILE A 102 12.92 -6.24 -23.09
N ALA A 103 13.04 -6.41 -21.78
CA ALA A 103 13.99 -7.34 -21.16
C ALA A 103 13.73 -8.80 -21.57
N TYR A 104 12.45 -9.19 -21.69
CA TYR A 104 12.05 -10.48 -22.24
C TYR A 104 12.53 -10.66 -23.69
N VAL A 105 12.21 -9.71 -24.57
CA VAL A 105 12.56 -9.79 -26.00
C VAL A 105 14.08 -9.81 -26.19
N LEU A 106 14.82 -8.94 -25.50
CA LEU A 106 16.27 -8.89 -25.58
C LEU A 106 16.93 -10.12 -24.94
N GLY A 107 16.37 -10.63 -23.86
CA GLY A 107 16.85 -11.87 -23.22
C GLY A 107 16.78 -13.09 -24.16
N ARG A 108 15.73 -13.14 -25.01
CA ARG A 108 15.64 -14.18 -26.07
C ARG A 108 16.68 -14.02 -27.17
N LYS A 109 17.00 -12.76 -27.53
CA LYS A 109 17.92 -12.48 -28.66
C LYS A 109 19.38 -12.51 -28.26
N LEU A 110 19.72 -11.96 -27.10
CA LEU A 110 21.10 -11.70 -26.66
C LEU A 110 21.58 -12.67 -25.57
N GLY A 111 20.65 -13.44 -24.98
CA GLY A 111 20.91 -14.22 -23.78
C GLY A 111 20.81 -13.37 -22.48
N VAL A 112 20.42 -14.01 -21.38
CA VAL A 112 20.22 -13.35 -20.08
C VAL A 112 21.52 -12.86 -19.42
N GLU A 113 22.67 -13.41 -19.86
CA GLU A 113 24.00 -12.99 -19.44
C GLU A 113 24.52 -11.73 -20.17
N SER A 114 23.79 -11.23 -21.16
CA SER A 114 24.14 -9.97 -21.84
C SER A 114 24.13 -8.81 -20.84
N LYS A 115 25.16 -7.97 -20.87
CA LYS A 115 25.26 -6.78 -20.02
C LYS A 115 24.04 -5.89 -20.12
N VAL A 116 23.42 -5.78 -21.31
CA VAL A 116 22.20 -5.01 -21.55
C VAL A 116 21.01 -5.62 -20.81
N VAL A 117 20.86 -6.95 -20.85
CA VAL A 117 19.77 -7.65 -20.17
C VAL A 117 19.92 -7.56 -18.65
N ILE A 118 21.14 -7.73 -18.14
CA ILE A 118 21.44 -7.58 -16.71
C ILE A 118 21.12 -6.15 -16.23
N LEU A 119 21.50 -5.15 -17.01
CA LEU A 119 21.18 -3.74 -16.70
C LEU A 119 19.66 -3.53 -16.67
N LEU A 120 18.90 -4.07 -17.63
CA LEU A 120 17.45 -3.98 -17.64
C LEU A 120 16.81 -4.68 -16.42
N TYR A 121 17.27 -5.87 -16.05
CA TYR A 121 16.79 -6.55 -14.84
C TYR A 121 17.09 -5.75 -13.58
N SER A 122 18.26 -5.10 -13.51
CA SER A 122 18.61 -4.22 -12.40
C SER A 122 17.72 -2.97 -12.32
N ILE A 123 17.40 -2.37 -13.46
CA ILE A 123 16.46 -1.23 -13.54
C ILE A 123 15.06 -1.68 -13.10
N CYS A 124 14.58 -2.83 -13.60
CA CYS A 124 13.28 -3.38 -13.20
C CYS A 124 13.25 -3.68 -11.69
N PHE A 125 14.33 -4.20 -11.12
CA PHE A 125 14.47 -4.41 -9.67
C PHE A 125 14.35 -3.09 -8.89
N CYS A 126 15.06 -2.03 -9.30
CA CYS A 126 14.93 -0.70 -8.67
C CYS A 126 13.49 -0.16 -8.76
N LEU A 127 12.81 -0.40 -9.89
CA LEU A 127 11.41 0.03 -10.06
C LEU A 127 10.46 -0.73 -9.12
N VAL A 128 10.60 -2.04 -8.94
CA VAL A 128 9.73 -2.79 -8.00
C VAL A 128 9.99 -2.39 -6.56
N VAL A 129 11.24 -2.10 -6.18
CA VAL A 129 11.57 -1.56 -4.85
C VAL A 129 10.91 -0.19 -4.64
N THR A 130 10.99 0.69 -5.64
CA THR A 130 10.37 2.02 -5.59
C THR A 130 8.83 1.93 -5.52
N LEU A 131 8.21 1.05 -6.32
CA LEU A 131 6.78 0.78 -6.27
C LEU A 131 6.34 0.24 -4.90
N GLY A 132 7.14 -0.66 -4.31
CA GLY A 132 6.95 -1.17 -2.95
C GLY A 132 7.04 -0.07 -1.90
N TYR A 133 8.01 0.83 -2.02
CA TYR A 133 8.14 1.99 -1.14
C TYR A 133 6.90 2.89 -1.15
N PHE A 134 6.39 3.24 -2.35
CA PHE A 134 5.14 4.00 -2.46
C PHE A 134 3.92 3.23 -1.94
N GLY A 135 3.90 1.89 -2.09
CA GLY A 135 2.87 1.05 -1.49
C GLY A 135 2.93 1.11 0.04
N GLY A 136 4.11 0.98 0.61
CA GLY A 136 4.33 1.12 2.06
C GLY A 136 3.95 2.51 2.58
N GLN A 137 4.21 3.56 1.81
CA GLN A 137 3.77 4.92 2.17
C GLN A 137 2.25 5.07 2.23
N MET A 138 1.50 4.35 1.40
CA MET A 138 0.03 4.39 1.44
C MET A 138 -0.53 3.69 2.69
N VAL A 139 0.15 2.67 3.19
CA VAL A 139 -0.29 1.89 4.36
C VAL A 139 0.24 2.49 5.67
N TYR A 140 1.52 2.89 5.68
CA TYR A 140 2.24 3.31 6.88
C TYR A 140 2.66 4.78 6.84
N GLY A 141 2.44 5.47 5.72
CA GLY A 141 2.83 6.86 5.56
C GLY A 141 1.97 7.79 6.41
N VAL A 142 2.62 8.67 7.16
CA VAL A 142 1.95 9.83 7.77
C VAL A 142 1.99 10.95 6.73
N PRO A 143 0.90 11.72 6.52
CA PRO A 143 0.92 12.90 5.64
C PRO A 143 2.08 13.83 6.03
N ARG A 144 2.95 14.16 5.07
CA ARG A 144 4.06 15.10 5.29
C ARG A 144 3.58 16.53 5.02
N SER A 145 2.69 17.02 5.84
CA SER A 145 2.30 18.42 5.87
C SER A 145 3.18 19.19 6.85
N PRO A 146 3.45 20.50 6.67
CA PRO A 146 4.07 21.35 7.69
C PRO A 146 3.39 21.24 9.05
N ALA A 147 2.08 21.05 9.10
CA ALA A 147 1.34 20.78 10.32
C ALA A 147 1.74 19.47 11.03
N VAL A 148 2.32 18.49 10.32
CA VAL A 148 2.81 17.27 10.99
C VAL A 148 3.92 17.58 11.98
N LYS A 149 4.75 18.61 11.75
CA LYS A 149 5.76 19.02 12.73
C LYS A 149 5.13 19.53 14.03
N THR A 150 4.04 20.26 13.95
CA THR A 150 3.31 20.78 15.11
C THR A 150 2.62 19.65 15.88
N TYR A 151 2.12 18.62 15.20
CA TYR A 151 1.38 17.50 15.78
C TYR A 151 2.17 16.17 15.73
N GLU A 152 3.50 16.24 15.81
CA GLU A 152 4.39 15.06 15.63
C GLU A 152 4.11 13.95 16.66
N ALA A 153 3.81 14.32 17.91
CA ALA A 153 3.50 13.36 18.96
C ALA A 153 2.22 12.55 18.61
N GLY A 154 1.13 13.24 18.24
CA GLY A 154 -0.10 12.62 17.79
C GLY A 154 0.08 11.77 16.51
N ALA A 155 0.94 12.23 15.58
CA ALA A 155 1.26 11.48 14.38
C ALA A 155 1.98 10.15 14.68
N LYS A 156 2.89 10.12 15.64
CA LYS A 156 3.57 8.89 16.10
C LYS A 156 2.59 7.91 16.74
N ILE A 157 1.69 8.41 17.59
CA ILE A 157 0.65 7.59 18.23
C ILE A 157 -0.30 7.01 17.19
N PHE A 158 -0.76 7.83 16.23
CA PHE A 158 -1.60 7.40 15.13
C PHE A 158 -0.95 6.30 14.29
N LYS A 159 0.31 6.51 13.91
CA LYS A 159 1.07 5.55 13.13
C LYS A 159 1.18 4.19 13.83
N ALA A 160 1.45 4.20 15.13
CA ALA A 160 1.65 2.98 15.90
C ALA A 160 0.36 2.19 16.18
N ASN A 161 -0.78 2.88 16.34
CA ASN A 161 -2.00 2.26 16.87
C ASN A 161 -3.20 2.30 15.91
N CYS A 162 -3.26 3.25 14.98
CA CYS A 162 -4.45 3.53 14.18
C CYS A 162 -4.26 3.29 12.69
N SER A 163 -3.07 3.63 12.14
CA SER A 163 -2.82 3.60 10.70
C SER A 163 -2.98 2.23 10.03
N PRO A 164 -2.76 1.07 10.69
CA PRO A 164 -3.00 -0.23 10.06
C PRO A 164 -4.46 -0.44 9.62
N CYS A 165 -5.41 0.11 10.39
CA CYS A 165 -6.83 0.04 10.07
C CYS A 165 -7.38 1.32 9.45
N HIS A 166 -6.74 2.46 9.73
CA HIS A 166 -7.17 3.81 9.30
C HIS A 166 -6.10 4.55 8.49
N PRO A 167 -5.58 3.99 7.38
CA PRO A 167 -4.57 4.65 6.58
C PRO A 167 -5.09 6.00 6.07
N ASN A 168 -4.31 7.07 6.32
CA ASN A 168 -4.64 8.44 5.92
C ASN A 168 -6.03 8.92 6.40
N GLY A 169 -6.51 8.41 7.53
CA GLY A 169 -7.83 8.75 8.05
C GLY A 169 -9.00 8.01 7.39
N GLY A 170 -8.72 7.04 6.52
CA GLY A 170 -9.71 6.13 5.95
C GLY A 170 -10.14 5.03 6.93
N ASN A 171 -10.70 3.95 6.40
CA ASN A 171 -11.04 2.75 7.15
C ASN A 171 -11.00 1.55 6.20
N VAL A 172 -10.04 0.66 6.38
CA VAL A 172 -9.88 -0.52 5.49
C VAL A 172 -10.89 -1.63 5.79
N ILE A 173 -11.45 -1.66 7.01
CA ILE A 173 -12.42 -2.69 7.43
C ILE A 173 -13.83 -2.28 7.01
N MET A 174 -14.16 -0.99 7.13
CA MET A 174 -15.47 -0.41 6.76
C MET A 174 -15.25 0.84 5.90
N PRO A 175 -14.97 0.69 4.59
CA PRO A 175 -14.59 1.81 3.72
C PRO A 175 -15.61 2.95 3.66
N ASN A 176 -16.89 2.63 3.85
CA ASN A 176 -17.99 3.61 3.88
C ASN A 176 -18.05 4.42 5.18
N LEU A 177 -17.22 4.09 6.18
CA LEU A 177 -17.13 4.78 7.47
C LEU A 177 -15.68 5.21 7.74
N PRO A 178 -15.15 6.17 6.96
CA PRO A 178 -13.78 6.65 7.17
C PRO A 178 -13.66 7.38 8.51
N LEU A 179 -12.49 7.24 9.15
CA LEU A 179 -12.19 7.87 10.44
C LEU A 179 -12.44 9.39 10.41
N ILE A 180 -12.03 10.06 9.34
CA ILE A 180 -12.17 11.52 9.19
C ILE A 180 -13.63 12.01 9.21
N SER A 181 -14.58 11.14 8.92
CA SER A 181 -16.02 11.45 8.94
C SER A 181 -16.71 10.97 10.20
N ALA A 182 -15.96 10.37 11.15
CA ALA A 182 -16.52 9.81 12.36
C ALA A 182 -17.18 10.89 13.24
N PRO A 183 -18.44 10.69 13.69
CA PRO A 183 -19.15 11.65 14.55
C PRO A 183 -18.47 11.85 15.92
N GLN A 184 -17.66 10.90 16.35
CA GLN A 184 -16.87 10.96 17.56
C GLN A 184 -15.76 12.02 17.54
N LEU A 185 -15.39 12.51 16.36
CA LEU A 185 -14.45 13.63 16.20
C LEU A 185 -15.07 15.03 16.45
N LYS A 186 -16.31 15.11 16.93
CA LYS A 186 -16.95 16.38 17.30
C LYS A 186 -16.29 17.04 18.52
N SER A 187 -15.80 16.26 19.47
CA SER A 187 -15.08 16.76 20.66
C SER A 187 -14.05 15.76 21.12
N LEU A 188 -13.05 16.26 21.87
CA LEU A 188 -12.03 15.42 22.50
C LEU A 188 -12.68 14.38 23.43
N ASP A 189 -13.64 14.76 24.27
CA ASP A 189 -14.29 13.86 25.21
C ASP A 189 -15.02 12.72 24.48
N SER A 190 -15.75 13.03 23.42
CA SER A 190 -16.43 12.03 22.59
C SER A 190 -15.45 11.06 21.93
N PHE A 191 -14.32 11.58 21.43
CA PHE A 191 -13.27 10.78 20.85
C PHE A 191 -12.62 9.86 21.88
N VAL A 192 -12.25 10.40 23.05
CA VAL A 192 -11.63 9.63 24.13
C VAL A 192 -12.56 8.54 24.65
N ALA A 193 -13.84 8.87 24.91
CA ALA A 193 -14.83 7.89 25.32
C ALA A 193 -14.95 6.74 24.32
N PHE A 194 -14.95 7.06 23.01
CA PHE A 194 -15.05 6.06 21.96
C PHE A 194 -13.82 5.16 21.89
N ILE A 195 -12.61 5.69 21.89
CA ILE A 195 -11.40 4.85 21.82
C ILE A 195 -11.20 3.97 23.04
N ARG A 196 -11.80 4.32 24.21
CA ARG A 196 -11.81 3.50 25.43
C ARG A 196 -12.78 2.32 25.34
N ASN A 197 -13.92 2.52 24.66
CA ASN A 197 -14.97 1.50 24.51
C ASN A 197 -15.61 1.58 23.10
N PRO A 198 -14.88 1.17 22.04
CA PRO A 198 -15.37 1.31 20.68
C PRO A 198 -16.55 0.37 20.41
N LYS A 199 -17.63 0.95 19.88
CA LYS A 199 -18.84 0.24 19.49
C LYS A 199 -19.19 0.57 18.05
N LYS A 200 -19.85 -0.37 17.36
CA LYS A 200 -20.47 -0.12 16.06
C LYS A 200 -21.66 0.84 16.19
N PRO A 201 -22.17 1.40 15.08
CA PRO A 201 -23.36 2.24 15.11
C PRO A 201 -24.59 1.56 15.72
N ASP A 202 -24.69 0.24 15.63
CA ASP A 202 -25.75 -0.58 16.24
C ASP A 202 -25.55 -0.85 17.75
N GLY A 203 -24.48 -0.31 18.33
CA GLY A 203 -24.11 -0.51 19.73
C GLY A 203 -23.37 -1.82 20.05
N SER A 204 -23.24 -2.73 19.07
CA SER A 204 -22.49 -3.97 19.24
C SER A 204 -20.97 -3.74 19.26
N ARG A 205 -20.23 -4.75 19.79
CA ARG A 205 -18.76 -4.70 19.79
C ARG A 205 -18.20 -4.79 18.37
N GLY A 206 -17.33 -3.84 18.01
CA GLY A 206 -16.64 -3.82 16.73
C GLY A 206 -15.32 -4.58 16.74
N VAL A 207 -14.64 -4.55 15.59
CA VAL A 207 -13.29 -5.13 15.40
C VAL A 207 -12.22 -4.21 15.98
N MET A 208 -12.50 -2.91 16.11
CA MET A 208 -11.58 -1.94 16.71
C MET A 208 -11.30 -2.31 18.17
N PRO A 209 -10.03 -2.52 18.58
CA PRO A 209 -9.69 -2.83 19.95
C PRO A 209 -9.87 -1.59 20.86
N PRO A 210 -10.22 -1.76 22.15
CA PRO A 210 -10.18 -0.67 23.10
C PRO A 210 -8.73 -0.25 23.42
N PHE A 211 -8.52 1.04 23.61
CA PHE A 211 -7.24 1.62 24.01
C PHE A 211 -7.34 2.17 25.43
N PRO A 212 -7.04 1.37 26.47
CA PRO A 212 -7.11 1.82 27.87
C PRO A 212 -6.05 2.90 28.16
N PRO A 213 -6.21 3.68 29.26
CA PRO A 213 -5.24 4.71 29.67
C PRO A 213 -3.80 4.23 29.80
N ALA A 214 -3.61 2.96 30.16
CA ALA A 214 -2.29 2.34 30.22
C ALA A 214 -1.61 2.18 28.85
N LYS A 215 -2.39 2.13 27.75
CA LYS A 215 -1.87 2.01 26.39
C LYS A 215 -1.74 3.35 25.69
N ILE A 216 -2.71 4.24 25.85
CA ILE A 216 -2.72 5.62 25.34
C ILE A 216 -3.15 6.50 26.52
N SER A 217 -2.25 7.28 27.12
CA SER A 217 -2.56 8.15 28.25
C SER A 217 -3.62 9.21 27.88
N PRO A 218 -4.24 9.91 28.83
CA PRO A 218 -5.14 11.02 28.53
C PRO A 218 -4.47 12.12 27.68
N GLU A 219 -3.22 12.49 28.01
CA GLU A 219 -2.43 13.48 27.26
C GLU A 219 -2.17 13.00 25.82
N GLN A 220 -1.76 11.74 25.67
CA GLN A 220 -1.55 11.12 24.37
C GLN A 220 -2.84 11.04 23.54
N ALA A 221 -3.98 10.83 24.17
CA ALA A 221 -5.28 10.85 23.49
C ALA A 221 -5.64 12.25 22.98
N GLY A 222 -5.28 13.30 23.74
CA GLY A 222 -5.38 14.69 23.30
C GLY A 222 -4.50 14.97 22.08
N GLU A 223 -3.22 14.63 22.13
CA GLU A 223 -2.29 14.79 21.00
C GLU A 223 -2.75 14.03 19.75
N LEU A 224 -3.28 12.81 19.93
CA LEU A 224 -3.83 11.99 18.85
C LEU A 224 -5.07 12.65 18.23
N TYR A 225 -5.98 13.18 19.05
CA TYR A 225 -7.17 13.89 18.59
C TYR A 225 -6.80 15.12 17.76
N GLU A 226 -5.90 15.95 18.27
CA GLU A 226 -5.41 17.15 17.58
C GLU A 226 -4.79 16.79 16.20
N TYR A 227 -3.97 15.76 16.15
CA TYR A 227 -3.42 15.27 14.88
C TYR A 227 -4.51 14.84 13.90
N ILE A 228 -5.46 14.01 14.34
CA ILE A 228 -6.55 13.53 13.47
C ILE A 228 -7.42 14.70 13.00
N TYR A 229 -7.76 15.60 13.89
CA TYR A 229 -8.66 16.72 13.60
C TYR A 229 -8.02 17.76 12.68
N HIS A 230 -6.79 18.17 12.95
CA HIS A 230 -6.13 19.25 12.23
C HIS A 230 -5.35 18.77 10.99
N VAL A 231 -4.82 17.55 11.00
CA VAL A 231 -3.98 17.06 9.90
C VAL A 231 -4.75 16.16 8.95
N LEU A 232 -5.54 15.23 9.47
CA LEU A 232 -6.23 14.26 8.61
C LEU A 232 -7.61 14.76 8.14
N LYS A 233 -8.38 15.36 9.04
CA LYS A 233 -9.75 15.81 8.73
C LYS A 233 -9.81 17.14 7.99
N ASN A 234 -8.95 18.10 8.35
CA ASN A 234 -8.95 19.47 7.81
C ASN A 234 -7.61 19.84 7.16
N PRO A 235 -7.15 19.16 6.11
CA PRO A 235 -5.84 19.38 5.50
C PRO A 235 -5.69 20.75 4.81
N THR A 236 -6.79 21.50 4.60
CA THR A 236 -6.81 22.76 3.88
C THR A 236 -6.68 24.02 4.77
N ARG A 237 -6.59 23.86 6.08
CA ARG A 237 -6.36 24.99 7.03
C ARG A 237 -4.89 25.25 7.35
N GLN A 238 -3.98 24.94 6.40
CA GLN A 238 -2.53 25.04 6.59
C GLN A 238 -1.89 25.88 5.49
#